data_5c5e49b72e30a49184539dadf295f6bc
#
_entry.id   5c5e49b72e30a49184539dadf295f6bc
#
_cell.length_a   1.000
_cell.length_b   1.000
_cell.length_c   1.000
_cell.angle_alpha   90.00
_cell.angle_beta   90.00
_cell.angle_gamma   90.00
#
_symmetry.space_group_name_H-M   'P 1'
#
loop_
_entity.id
_entity.type
_entity.pdbx_description
1 polymer ?
#
loop_
_entity_poly.entity_id
_entity_poly.type
_entity_poly.pdbx_seq_one_letter_code
_entity_poly.pdbx_strand_id
1 'polypeptide(L)'
;MKSLKALIITAPGINCDLELSQAFAAAGAEPESILLSRLIRQPSLVDEFALIGLPGGFRYGDDIAAGRIMAALMRREIYPAIAAAIERGTPVICPCNGFQIAVQAGLLPGPTISTNLHSLPSSKSSAWPKLSAAPIVALATNIGERFHDAWTRVEIPSNTKCIWTRCLSLQHDCDMLPSAHGEGRFMTDMKTLETLEKNGQIALRYASKDNFNGSINAVAGICDTSGLVFGLMPHPERFTRWTQHPWWTRLCAHTRSGDTLGLSIFKQAVAFVCDGKQAQIDSTTRASAHHNII
;
A
#
# COMPACT_ATOMS: atom_id res chain seq x y z
N MET A 1 5.09 -21.05 15.92
CA MET A 1 4.72 -19.62 15.71
C MET A 1 3.39 -19.60 14.94
N LYS A 2 2.40 -18.77 15.35
CA LYS A 2 1.20 -18.58 14.52
C LYS A 2 1.63 -17.99 13.17
N SER A 3 1.14 -18.59 12.06
CA SER A 3 1.46 -18.11 10.71
C SER A 3 0.98 -16.66 10.54
N LEU A 4 1.73 -15.87 9.77
CA LEU A 4 1.43 -14.48 9.50
C LEU A 4 0.48 -14.41 8.31
N LYS A 5 -0.83 -14.34 8.57
CA LYS A 5 -1.85 -14.33 7.51
C LYS A 5 -1.92 -12.98 6.79
N ALA A 6 -2.03 -13.00 5.45
CA ALA A 6 -2.27 -11.85 4.60
C ALA A 6 -3.59 -11.98 3.86
N LEU A 7 -4.49 -11.00 4.04
CA LEU A 7 -5.76 -10.91 3.32
C LEU A 7 -5.55 -10.32 1.93
N ILE A 8 -5.97 -11.03 0.89
CA ILE A 8 -6.06 -10.48 -0.48
C ILE A 8 -7.53 -10.25 -0.80
N ILE A 9 -7.94 -8.98 -0.91
CA ILE A 9 -9.34 -8.65 -1.19
C ILE A 9 -9.58 -8.74 -2.69
N THR A 10 -10.38 -9.72 -3.10
CA THR A 10 -10.67 -9.97 -4.51
C THR A 10 -12.10 -9.57 -4.89
N ALA A 11 -12.32 -9.34 -6.19
CA ALA A 11 -13.63 -9.08 -6.79
C ALA A 11 -13.61 -9.54 -8.26
N PRO A 12 -14.77 -9.72 -8.92
CA PRO A 12 -14.80 -10.03 -10.34
C PRO A 12 -14.00 -9.03 -11.18
N GLY A 13 -13.16 -9.54 -12.11
CA GLY A 13 -12.30 -8.74 -12.97
C GLY A 13 -10.92 -8.37 -12.38
N ILE A 14 -10.63 -8.71 -11.13
CA ILE A 14 -9.26 -8.65 -10.59
C ILE A 14 -8.41 -9.69 -11.32
N ASN A 15 -7.18 -9.30 -11.72
CA ASN A 15 -6.24 -10.20 -12.39
C ASN A 15 -4.81 -10.17 -11.83
N CYS A 16 -4.54 -9.32 -10.82
CA CYS A 16 -3.23 -9.24 -10.15
C CYS A 16 -3.26 -9.86 -8.74
N ASP A 17 -4.33 -10.58 -8.39
CA ASP A 17 -4.50 -11.19 -7.07
C ASP A 17 -3.55 -12.38 -6.85
N LEU A 18 -3.27 -13.14 -7.90
CA LEU A 18 -2.32 -14.26 -7.84
C LEU A 18 -0.90 -13.77 -7.62
N GLU A 19 -0.44 -12.76 -8.38
CA GLU A 19 0.89 -12.17 -8.23
C GLU A 19 1.06 -11.55 -6.84
N LEU A 20 0.03 -10.85 -6.35
CA LEU A 20 0.06 -10.26 -5.01
C LEU A 20 0.11 -11.34 -3.92
N SER A 21 -0.65 -12.43 -4.06
CA SER A 21 -0.59 -13.59 -3.17
C SER A 21 0.81 -14.21 -3.18
N GLN A 22 1.40 -14.42 -4.35
CA GLN A 22 2.75 -14.97 -4.49
C GLN A 22 3.81 -14.07 -3.87
N ALA A 23 3.67 -12.74 -3.97
CA ALA A 23 4.58 -11.79 -3.36
C ALA A 23 4.54 -11.85 -1.83
N PHE A 24 3.36 -11.91 -1.23
CA PHE A 24 3.22 -12.11 0.22
C PHE A 24 3.78 -13.46 0.67
N ALA A 25 3.51 -14.54 -0.08
CA ALA A 25 4.07 -15.87 0.23
C ALA A 25 5.61 -15.86 0.16
N ALA A 26 6.19 -15.26 -0.87
CA ALA A 26 7.64 -15.11 -1.02
C ALA A 26 8.28 -14.27 0.09
N ALA A 27 7.53 -13.32 0.68
CA ALA A 27 7.96 -12.54 1.82
C ALA A 27 7.79 -13.25 3.17
N GLY A 28 7.18 -14.45 3.22
CA GLY A 28 7.03 -15.24 4.42
C GLY A 28 5.67 -15.10 5.12
N ALA A 29 4.67 -14.51 4.46
CA ALA A 29 3.29 -14.50 4.93
C ALA A 29 2.47 -15.65 4.31
N GLU A 30 1.31 -15.95 4.89
CA GLU A 30 0.34 -16.92 4.37
C GLU A 30 -0.84 -16.15 3.76
N PRO A 31 -0.90 -15.99 2.42
CA PRO A 31 -1.97 -15.25 1.76
C PRO A 31 -3.25 -16.08 1.69
N GLU A 32 -4.38 -15.40 1.92
CA GLU A 32 -5.73 -15.94 1.72
C GLU A 32 -6.55 -14.94 0.90
N SER A 33 -7.00 -15.38 -0.28
CA SER A 33 -7.84 -14.56 -1.16
C SER A 33 -9.31 -14.68 -0.74
N ILE A 34 -9.92 -13.54 -0.41
CA ILE A 34 -11.33 -13.47 0.01
C ILE A 34 -12.10 -12.50 -0.89
N LEU A 35 -13.23 -12.97 -1.41
CA LEU A 35 -14.13 -12.12 -2.19
C LEU A 35 -14.69 -10.98 -1.33
N LEU A 36 -14.71 -9.76 -1.89
CA LEU A 36 -15.32 -8.59 -1.26
C LEU A 36 -16.75 -8.89 -0.77
N SER A 37 -17.55 -9.63 -1.55
CA SER A 37 -18.91 -10.03 -1.15
C SER A 37 -18.97 -10.88 0.11
N ARG A 38 -17.94 -11.68 0.41
CA ARG A 38 -17.82 -12.42 1.66
C ARG A 38 -17.47 -11.50 2.82
N LEU A 39 -16.52 -10.56 2.62
CA LEU A 39 -16.16 -9.56 3.63
C LEU A 39 -17.33 -8.63 3.96
N ILE A 40 -18.17 -8.28 2.97
CA ILE A 40 -19.39 -7.50 3.21
C ILE A 40 -20.36 -8.25 4.13
N ARG A 41 -20.52 -9.56 3.95
CA ARG A 41 -21.38 -10.37 4.81
C ARG A 41 -20.78 -10.60 6.20
N GLN A 42 -19.48 -10.61 6.32
CA GLN A 42 -18.76 -10.87 7.57
C GLN A 42 -17.52 -9.98 7.68
N PRO A 43 -17.68 -8.66 7.99
CA PRO A 43 -16.55 -7.72 8.09
C PRO A 43 -15.51 -8.09 9.14
N SER A 44 -15.89 -8.82 10.19
CA SER A 44 -15.00 -9.29 11.26
C SER A 44 -13.91 -10.25 10.77
N LEU A 45 -14.06 -10.87 9.58
CA LEU A 45 -12.98 -11.66 8.98
C LEU A 45 -11.69 -10.87 8.79
N VAL A 46 -11.76 -9.55 8.60
CA VAL A 46 -10.58 -8.68 8.48
C VAL A 46 -9.67 -8.78 9.70
N ASP A 47 -10.23 -9.05 10.89
CA ASP A 47 -9.49 -9.11 12.14
C ASP A 47 -8.58 -10.35 12.26
N GLU A 48 -8.76 -11.34 11.38
CA GLU A 48 -7.95 -12.57 11.36
C GLU A 48 -6.58 -12.36 10.67
N PHE A 49 -6.38 -11.22 9.98
CA PHE A 49 -5.24 -10.96 9.14
C PHE A 49 -4.32 -9.91 9.72
N ALA A 50 -3.02 -10.12 9.55
CA ALA A 50 -1.98 -9.22 10.00
C ALA A 50 -1.46 -8.30 8.87
N LEU A 51 -1.82 -8.58 7.63
CA LEU A 51 -1.45 -7.84 6.42
C LEU A 51 -2.66 -7.83 5.48
N ILE A 52 -2.83 -6.77 4.69
CA ILE A 52 -3.92 -6.64 3.72
C ILE A 52 -3.35 -6.21 2.36
N GLY A 53 -3.84 -6.83 1.29
CA GLY A 53 -3.56 -6.45 -0.10
C GLY A 53 -4.83 -6.12 -0.87
N LEU A 54 -4.82 -4.97 -1.55
CA LEU A 54 -5.81 -4.57 -2.56
C LEU A 54 -5.16 -4.68 -3.93
N PRO A 55 -5.29 -5.80 -4.65
CA PRO A 55 -4.58 -6.01 -5.91
C PRO A 55 -5.05 -5.07 -7.03
N GLY A 56 -4.21 -4.91 -8.05
CA GLY A 56 -4.54 -4.26 -9.30
C GLY A 56 -5.49 -5.07 -10.17
N GLY A 57 -5.78 -4.57 -11.37
CA GLY A 57 -6.60 -5.22 -12.40
C GLY A 57 -7.86 -4.42 -12.78
N PHE A 58 -8.49 -4.82 -13.87
CA PHE A 58 -9.66 -4.15 -14.46
C PHE A 58 -10.96 -4.68 -13.82
N ARG A 59 -11.37 -4.11 -12.71
CA ARG A 59 -12.53 -4.56 -11.94
C ARG A 59 -13.84 -4.10 -12.58
N TYR A 60 -14.81 -5.02 -12.66
CA TYR A 60 -16.15 -4.72 -13.22
C TYR A 60 -16.11 -4.15 -14.64
N GLY A 61 -15.08 -4.47 -15.43
CA GLY A 61 -14.95 -4.03 -16.82
C GLY A 61 -14.42 -2.62 -17.02
N ASP A 62 -14.17 -1.86 -15.96
CA ASP A 62 -13.67 -0.45 -15.97
C ASP A 62 -14.50 0.54 -16.82
N ASP A 63 -15.73 0.17 -17.21
CA ASP A 63 -16.58 0.95 -18.14
C ASP A 63 -16.98 2.34 -17.58
N ILE A 64 -16.81 2.58 -16.28
CA ILE A 64 -17.27 3.82 -15.61
C ILE A 64 -16.12 4.59 -14.91
N ALA A 65 -14.95 4.08 -14.91
CA ALA A 65 -13.69 4.53 -14.32
C ALA A 65 -13.12 3.50 -13.32
N ALA A 66 -11.84 3.31 -13.44
CA ALA A 66 -11.09 2.26 -12.75
C ALA A 66 -11.40 2.22 -11.24
N GLY A 67 -11.98 1.12 -10.81
CA GLY A 67 -12.19 0.83 -9.39
C GLY A 67 -13.34 1.55 -8.69
N ARG A 68 -14.13 2.42 -9.32
CA ARG A 68 -15.20 3.20 -8.65
C ARG A 68 -16.25 2.33 -7.95
N ILE A 69 -16.72 1.28 -8.60
CA ILE A 69 -17.75 0.40 -8.02
C ILE A 69 -17.20 -0.28 -6.77
N MET A 70 -15.99 -0.81 -6.84
CA MET A 70 -15.37 -1.45 -5.68
C MET A 70 -15.11 -0.47 -4.56
N ALA A 71 -14.60 0.73 -4.86
CA ALA A 71 -14.38 1.77 -3.87
C ALA A 71 -15.68 2.17 -3.17
N ALA A 72 -16.78 2.31 -3.90
CA ALA A 72 -18.10 2.62 -3.33
C ALA A 72 -18.61 1.50 -2.41
N LEU A 73 -18.46 0.24 -2.81
CA LEU A 73 -18.81 -0.91 -1.97
C LEU A 73 -17.93 -1.01 -0.72
N MET A 74 -16.62 -0.85 -0.87
CA MET A 74 -15.69 -0.84 0.26
C MET A 74 -16.03 0.28 1.23
N ARG A 75 -16.25 1.47 0.73
CA ARG A 75 -16.58 2.67 1.50
C ARG A 75 -17.84 2.49 2.34
N ARG A 76 -18.86 1.89 1.75
CA ARG A 76 -20.15 1.72 2.39
C ARG A 76 -20.18 0.57 3.38
N GLU A 77 -19.51 -0.55 3.06
CA GLU A 77 -19.76 -1.81 3.74
C GLU A 77 -18.61 -2.27 4.66
N ILE A 78 -17.33 -2.09 4.24
CA ILE A 78 -16.20 -2.66 4.99
C ILE A 78 -15.18 -1.61 5.45
N TYR A 79 -15.37 -0.34 5.11
CA TYR A 79 -14.45 0.73 5.52
C TYR A 79 -14.18 0.77 7.03
N PRO A 80 -15.20 0.66 7.92
CA PRO A 80 -14.94 0.65 9.37
C PRO A 80 -14.04 -0.50 9.81
N ALA A 81 -14.19 -1.70 9.22
CA ALA A 81 -13.36 -2.86 9.56
C ALA A 81 -11.90 -2.68 9.09
N ILE A 82 -11.70 -2.16 7.88
CA ILE A 82 -10.36 -1.86 7.36
C ILE A 82 -9.69 -0.73 8.18
N ALA A 83 -10.42 0.35 8.48
CA ALA A 83 -9.90 1.44 9.29
C ALA A 83 -9.49 0.96 10.69
N ALA A 84 -10.33 0.15 11.35
CA ALA A 84 -10.01 -0.45 12.63
C ALA A 84 -8.78 -1.39 12.56
N ALA A 85 -8.61 -2.14 11.47
CA ALA A 85 -7.40 -2.94 11.25
C ALA A 85 -6.15 -2.08 11.14
N ILE A 86 -6.21 -0.97 10.40
CA ILE A 86 -5.10 -0.01 10.27
C ILE A 86 -4.79 0.62 11.63
N GLU A 87 -5.79 1.02 12.41
CA GLU A 87 -5.61 1.55 13.77
C GLU A 87 -4.92 0.56 14.72
N ARG A 88 -5.12 -0.75 14.51
CA ARG A 88 -4.40 -1.81 15.23
C ARG A 88 -2.97 -2.08 14.72
N GLY A 89 -2.54 -1.37 13.68
CA GLY A 89 -1.20 -1.50 13.11
C GLY A 89 -1.11 -2.48 11.94
N THR A 90 -2.23 -2.87 11.30
CA THR A 90 -2.24 -3.77 10.14
C THR A 90 -1.78 -3.02 8.89
N PRO A 91 -0.65 -3.39 8.25
CA PRO A 91 -0.20 -2.80 6.99
C PRO A 91 -1.12 -3.17 5.82
N VAL A 92 -1.30 -2.21 4.91
CA VAL A 92 -2.12 -2.36 3.70
C VAL A 92 -1.32 -1.94 2.49
N ILE A 93 -1.24 -2.76 1.45
CA ILE A 93 -0.64 -2.40 0.15
C ILE A 93 -1.67 -2.40 -0.96
N CYS A 94 -1.61 -1.40 -1.82
CA CYS A 94 -2.58 -1.13 -2.87
C CYS A 94 -1.87 -0.82 -4.21
N PRO A 95 -1.41 -1.82 -4.98
CA PRO A 95 -0.78 -1.58 -6.29
C PRO A 95 -1.80 -1.19 -7.36
N CYS A 96 -1.43 -0.26 -8.24
CA CYS A 96 -2.13 0.13 -9.47
C CYS A 96 -3.62 0.47 -9.22
N ASN A 97 -4.57 -0.30 -9.75
CA ASN A 97 -6.01 -0.11 -9.51
C ASN A 97 -6.36 -0.17 -8.00
N GLY A 98 -5.61 -0.93 -7.20
CA GLY A 98 -5.73 -0.91 -5.74
C GLY A 98 -5.49 0.48 -5.15
N PHE A 99 -4.54 1.25 -5.70
CA PHE A 99 -4.28 2.62 -5.28
C PHE A 99 -5.45 3.55 -5.64
N GLN A 100 -5.98 3.44 -6.84
CA GLN A 100 -7.16 4.19 -7.25
C GLN A 100 -8.35 3.94 -6.33
N ILE A 101 -8.57 2.68 -5.94
CA ILE A 101 -9.62 2.29 -4.99
C ILE A 101 -9.34 2.85 -3.59
N ALA A 102 -8.11 2.75 -3.10
CA ALA A 102 -7.74 3.26 -1.78
C ALA A 102 -7.98 4.78 -1.67
N VAL A 103 -7.67 5.54 -2.73
CA VAL A 103 -7.96 6.98 -2.81
C VAL A 103 -9.46 7.24 -2.81
N GLN A 104 -10.21 6.57 -3.67
CA GLN A 104 -11.66 6.77 -3.81
C GLN A 104 -12.44 6.26 -2.59
N ALA A 105 -11.94 5.22 -1.92
CA ALA A 105 -12.52 4.72 -0.67
C ALA A 105 -12.18 5.61 0.54
N GLY A 106 -11.24 6.55 0.44
CA GLY A 106 -10.83 7.43 1.52
C GLY A 106 -9.76 6.83 2.45
N LEU A 107 -9.12 5.72 2.05
CA LEU A 107 -7.99 5.13 2.78
C LEU A 107 -6.70 5.94 2.57
N LEU A 108 -6.58 6.62 1.45
CA LEU A 108 -5.45 7.48 1.11
C LEU A 108 -5.93 8.89 0.74
N PRO A 109 -5.19 9.90 1.14
CA PRO A 109 -3.94 9.91 1.93
C PRO A 109 -4.13 9.73 3.44
N GLY A 110 -5.26 9.17 3.88
CA GLY A 110 -5.60 8.94 5.29
C GLY A 110 -6.30 10.13 5.93
N PRO A 111 -6.55 10.07 7.25
CA PRO A 111 -7.21 11.13 7.97
C PRO A 111 -6.38 12.42 7.92
N THR A 112 -7.00 13.50 7.47
CA THR A 112 -6.38 14.83 7.57
C THR A 112 -6.38 15.22 9.04
N ILE A 113 -5.20 15.42 9.63
CA ILE A 113 -5.10 16.01 10.96
C ILE A 113 -5.62 17.44 10.82
N SER A 114 -6.87 17.64 11.21
CA SER A 114 -7.41 18.99 11.31
C SER A 114 -6.58 19.77 12.33
N THR A 115 -5.90 20.81 11.89
CA THR A 115 -5.08 21.70 12.72
C THR A 115 -5.92 22.56 13.68
N ASN A 116 -7.19 22.26 13.87
CA ASN A 116 -8.02 22.88 14.90
C ASN A 116 -7.68 22.30 16.28
N LEU A 117 -6.68 22.90 16.91
CA LEU A 117 -6.08 22.57 18.20
C LEU A 117 -7.04 22.68 19.41
N HIS A 118 -8.33 22.87 19.21
CA HIS A 118 -9.29 23.13 20.30
C HIS A 118 -10.35 22.05 20.55
N SER A 119 -10.26 20.91 19.87
CA SER A 119 -11.08 19.75 20.22
C SER A 119 -10.20 18.50 20.30
N LEU A 120 -9.68 18.21 21.49
CA LEU A 120 -9.17 16.89 21.81
C LEU A 120 -10.31 15.90 21.57
N PRO A 121 -10.15 14.88 20.67
CA PRO A 121 -11.17 13.87 20.52
C PRO A 121 -11.32 13.13 21.85
N SER A 122 -12.52 13.09 22.38
CA SER A 122 -12.87 12.20 23.47
C SER A 122 -12.48 10.76 23.04
N SER A 123 -11.89 10.00 23.92
CA SER A 123 -11.17 8.75 23.76
C SER A 123 -11.88 7.56 23.06
N LYS A 124 -12.82 7.79 22.14
CA LYS A 124 -13.59 6.76 21.42
C LYS A 124 -13.99 7.10 19.99
N SER A 125 -13.50 8.19 19.37
CA SER A 125 -13.80 8.45 17.96
C SER A 125 -12.61 8.04 17.09
N SER A 126 -12.86 7.15 16.12
CA SER A 126 -11.90 6.80 15.07
C SER A 126 -11.33 8.07 14.42
N ALA A 127 -10.00 8.13 14.27
CA ALA A 127 -9.30 9.22 13.59
C ALA A 127 -9.61 9.27 12.08
N TRP A 128 -10.22 8.22 11.54
CA TRP A 128 -10.51 8.08 10.12
C TRP A 128 -11.70 8.95 9.69
N PRO A 129 -11.62 9.60 8.50
CA PRO A 129 -12.65 10.53 8.07
C PRO A 129 -14.01 9.85 7.92
N LYS A 130 -15.04 10.50 8.42
CA LYS A 130 -16.41 10.14 8.08
C LYS A 130 -16.59 10.26 6.56
N LEU A 131 -17.32 9.32 5.98
CA LEU A 131 -17.45 8.97 4.56
C LEU A 131 -17.89 10.09 3.57
N SER A 132 -17.95 11.36 3.95
CA SER A 132 -18.52 12.45 3.14
C SER A 132 -17.50 13.34 2.43
N ALA A 133 -16.22 13.26 2.75
CA ALA A 133 -15.22 14.15 2.15
C ALA A 133 -14.85 13.68 0.73
N ALA A 134 -14.81 14.63 -0.22
CA ALA A 134 -14.24 14.38 -1.54
C ALA A 134 -12.74 14.05 -1.42
N PRO A 135 -12.20 13.17 -2.27
CA PRO A 135 -10.77 12.90 -2.31
C PRO A 135 -9.98 14.18 -2.60
N ILE A 136 -8.92 14.43 -1.82
CA ILE A 136 -8.01 15.58 -2.02
C ILE A 136 -6.85 15.27 -2.95
N VAL A 137 -6.72 14.01 -3.35
CA VAL A 137 -5.79 13.51 -4.37
C VAL A 137 -6.54 12.68 -5.39
N ALA A 138 -6.04 12.58 -6.61
CA ALA A 138 -6.66 11.79 -7.67
C ALA A 138 -5.60 11.05 -8.50
N LEU A 139 -6.00 9.95 -9.12
CA LEU A 139 -5.28 9.24 -10.16
C LEU A 139 -6.02 9.49 -11.46
N ALA A 140 -5.43 10.30 -12.34
CA ALA A 140 -6.02 10.72 -13.60
C ALA A 140 -5.40 9.99 -14.79
N THR A 141 -5.99 10.17 -15.97
CA THR A 141 -5.45 9.67 -17.24
C THR A 141 -4.02 10.14 -17.46
N ASN A 142 -3.16 9.27 -17.94
CA ASN A 142 -1.77 9.57 -18.28
C ASN A 142 -1.70 10.71 -19.31
N ILE A 143 -0.63 11.51 -19.29
CA ILE A 143 -0.37 12.47 -20.35
C ILE A 143 -0.29 11.71 -21.69
N GLY A 144 -0.99 12.21 -22.71
CA GLY A 144 -1.05 11.58 -24.03
C GLY A 144 -2.08 10.45 -24.15
N GLU A 145 -2.89 10.21 -23.11
CA GLU A 145 -4.06 9.30 -23.12
C GLU A 145 -3.74 7.86 -23.58
N ARG A 146 -2.48 7.41 -23.35
CA ARG A 146 -2.03 6.09 -23.77
C ARG A 146 -1.81 5.19 -22.56
N PHE A 147 -2.15 3.91 -22.75
CA PHE A 147 -1.72 2.86 -21.85
C PHE A 147 -0.19 2.73 -21.94
N HIS A 148 0.46 2.67 -20.80
CA HIS A 148 1.91 2.53 -20.68
C HIS A 148 2.22 1.21 -19.99
N ASP A 149 3.05 0.39 -20.64
CA ASP A 149 3.54 -0.89 -20.11
C ASP A 149 5.06 -0.90 -20.24
N ALA A 150 5.75 -0.63 -19.15
CA ALA A 150 7.21 -0.56 -19.11
C ALA A 150 7.75 -0.76 -17.70
N TRP A 151 9.05 -1.02 -17.61
CA TRP A 151 9.81 -0.94 -16.38
C TRP A 151 10.25 0.50 -16.13
N THR A 152 9.94 1.03 -14.95
CA THR A 152 10.22 2.41 -14.56
C THR A 152 11.15 2.44 -13.36
N ARG A 153 12.18 3.27 -13.43
CA ARG A 153 13.06 3.55 -12.29
C ARG A 153 12.31 4.37 -11.28
N VAL A 154 12.57 4.07 -10.01
CA VAL A 154 11.91 4.72 -8.90
C VAL A 154 12.91 5.26 -7.89
N GLU A 155 12.50 6.25 -7.12
CA GLU A 155 13.25 6.88 -6.05
C GLU A 155 12.44 6.84 -4.76
N ILE A 156 13.11 6.63 -3.62
CA ILE A 156 12.48 6.64 -2.30
C ILE A 156 12.90 7.93 -1.60
N PRO A 157 11.95 8.84 -1.26
CA PRO A 157 12.27 10.04 -0.52
C PRO A 157 12.87 9.72 0.86
N SER A 158 13.95 10.39 1.23
CA SER A 158 14.68 10.12 2.48
C SER A 158 13.86 10.38 3.75
N ASN A 159 12.84 11.24 3.66
CA ASN A 159 11.94 11.57 4.77
C ASN A 159 10.66 10.72 4.79
N THR A 160 10.53 9.69 3.95
CA THR A 160 9.31 8.89 3.91
C THR A 160 9.07 8.14 5.22
N LYS A 161 7.84 8.15 5.71
CA LYS A 161 7.41 7.35 6.87
C LYS A 161 6.82 5.99 6.48
N CYS A 162 6.64 5.73 5.19
CA CYS A 162 6.02 4.51 4.68
C CYS A 162 6.78 3.27 5.14
N ILE A 163 6.16 2.40 5.91
CA ILE A 163 6.81 1.21 6.47
C ILE A 163 7.26 0.22 5.39
N TRP A 164 6.67 0.29 4.21
CA TRP A 164 6.97 -0.56 3.07
C TRP A 164 8.26 -0.15 2.35
N THR A 165 8.68 1.13 2.46
CA THR A 165 9.80 1.68 1.69
C THR A 165 10.89 2.34 2.52
N ARG A 166 10.59 2.87 3.71
CA ARG A 166 11.49 3.74 4.51
C ARG A 166 12.85 3.13 4.87
N CYS A 167 12.96 1.80 4.94
CA CYS A 167 14.20 1.12 5.27
C CYS A 167 14.90 0.54 4.04
N LEU A 168 14.37 0.81 2.82
CA LEU A 168 14.99 0.36 1.58
C LEU A 168 16.00 1.40 1.11
N SER A 169 17.13 0.91 0.62
CA SER A 169 18.15 1.71 -0.05
C SER A 169 18.25 1.27 -1.50
N LEU A 170 17.98 2.17 -2.41
CA LEU A 170 18.15 1.94 -3.84
C LEU A 170 19.62 2.10 -4.18
N GLN A 171 20.24 1.08 -4.74
CA GLN A 171 21.69 1.05 -4.94
C GLN A 171 22.12 0.84 -6.40
N HIS A 172 21.18 0.55 -7.31
CA HIS A 172 21.50 0.10 -8.65
C HIS A 172 20.59 0.72 -9.72
N ASP A 173 21.13 0.89 -10.92
CA ASP A 173 20.34 1.25 -12.12
C ASP A 173 19.24 0.23 -12.46
N CYS A 174 19.23 -0.92 -11.77
CA CYS A 174 18.24 -1.99 -11.90
C CYS A 174 17.08 -1.89 -10.91
N ASP A 175 17.09 -0.89 -10.02
CA ASP A 175 16.01 -0.66 -9.07
C ASP A 175 14.83 0.00 -9.77
N MET A 176 14.11 -0.84 -10.52
CA MET A 176 12.94 -0.47 -11.29
C MET A 176 11.79 -1.41 -10.98
N LEU A 177 10.57 -0.93 -11.21
CA LEU A 177 9.34 -1.68 -11.03
C LEU A 177 8.52 -1.68 -12.32
N PRO A 178 7.80 -2.76 -12.62
CA PRO A 178 6.86 -2.78 -13.73
C PRO A 178 5.73 -1.77 -13.50
N SER A 179 5.36 -1.02 -14.53
CA SER A 179 4.23 -0.09 -14.54
C SER A 179 3.36 -0.40 -15.75
N ALA A 180 2.06 -0.64 -15.55
CA ALA A 180 1.12 -1.03 -16.60
C ALA A 180 -0.24 -0.38 -16.36
N HIS A 181 -0.46 0.85 -16.87
CA HIS A 181 -1.71 1.59 -16.66
C HIS A 181 -1.94 2.70 -17.68
N GLY A 182 -3.22 3.04 -17.91
CA GLY A 182 -3.66 4.21 -18.68
C GLY A 182 -4.06 5.39 -17.79
N GLU A 183 -4.45 5.10 -16.54
CA GLU A 183 -4.91 6.07 -15.53
C GLU A 183 -4.07 5.93 -14.26
N GLY A 184 -2.97 6.65 -14.16
CA GLY A 184 -2.07 6.56 -13.02
C GLY A 184 -1.40 7.89 -12.67
N ARG A 185 -1.79 8.98 -13.36
CA ARG A 185 -1.25 10.31 -13.13
C ARG A 185 -1.71 10.85 -11.79
N PHE A 186 -0.81 10.93 -10.83
CA PHE A 186 -1.10 11.49 -9.51
C PHE A 186 -1.30 13.00 -9.62
N MET A 187 -2.45 13.48 -9.14
CA MET A 187 -2.89 14.87 -9.17
C MET A 187 -3.35 15.33 -7.79
N THR A 188 -2.93 16.53 -7.42
CA THR A 188 -3.40 17.25 -6.24
C THR A 188 -3.09 18.73 -6.39
N ASP A 189 -3.61 19.59 -5.52
CA ASP A 189 -3.18 20.98 -5.42
C ASP A 189 -1.83 21.11 -4.71
N MET A 190 -1.15 22.27 -4.92
CA MET A 190 0.19 22.50 -4.38
C MET A 190 0.24 22.47 -2.85
N LYS A 191 -0.77 22.99 -2.17
CA LYS A 191 -0.84 23.01 -0.71
C LYS A 191 -0.95 21.60 -0.13
N THR A 192 -1.75 20.77 -0.76
CA THR A 192 -1.86 19.34 -0.40
C THR A 192 -0.55 18.61 -0.66
N LEU A 193 0.11 18.86 -1.81
CA LEU A 193 1.41 18.26 -2.12
C LEU A 193 2.46 18.62 -1.05
N GLU A 194 2.62 19.90 -0.73
CA GLU A 194 3.54 20.37 0.31
C GLU A 194 3.25 19.72 1.67
N THR A 195 1.97 19.53 2.00
CA THR A 195 1.56 18.85 3.23
C THR A 195 1.96 17.38 3.23
N LEU A 196 1.75 16.67 2.13
CA LEU A 196 2.15 15.27 1.98
C LEU A 196 3.68 15.10 2.09
N GLU A 197 4.44 16.01 1.46
CA GLU A 197 5.90 16.03 1.52
C GLU A 197 6.42 16.29 2.94
N LYS A 198 5.92 17.34 3.58
CA LYS A 198 6.28 17.70 4.95
C LYS A 198 5.97 16.58 5.94
N ASN A 199 4.86 15.88 5.74
CA ASN A 199 4.44 14.77 6.59
C ASN A 199 5.17 13.45 6.28
N GLY A 200 6.05 13.40 5.26
CA GLY A 200 6.72 12.17 4.84
C GLY A 200 5.78 11.13 4.22
N GLN A 201 4.66 11.57 3.64
CA GLN A 201 3.65 10.69 3.04
C GLN A 201 3.95 10.33 1.58
N ILE A 202 4.92 10.98 0.94
CA ILE A 202 5.41 10.53 -0.37
C ILE A 202 6.29 9.30 -0.14
N ALA A 203 5.82 8.15 -0.62
CA ALA A 203 6.45 6.86 -0.38
C ALA A 203 7.36 6.42 -1.54
N LEU A 204 7.05 6.88 -2.77
CA LEU A 204 7.76 6.53 -4.00
C LEU A 204 7.61 7.64 -5.03
N ARG A 205 8.67 7.91 -5.78
CA ARG A 205 8.67 8.78 -6.97
C ARG A 205 9.15 8.01 -8.18
N TYR A 206 8.71 8.39 -9.36
CA TYR A 206 9.40 8.03 -10.59
C TYR A 206 10.73 8.78 -10.65
N ALA A 207 11.80 8.13 -11.09
CA ALA A 207 13.04 8.84 -11.40
C ALA A 207 12.79 9.91 -12.48
N SER A 208 13.58 10.99 -12.45
CA SER A 208 13.28 12.22 -13.23
C SER A 208 12.98 11.99 -14.72
N LYS A 209 13.60 10.97 -15.35
CA LYS A 209 13.40 10.62 -16.76
C LYS A 209 12.28 9.61 -16.99
N ASP A 210 11.73 9.03 -15.93
CA ASP A 210 10.76 7.93 -15.99
C ASP A 210 9.35 8.37 -15.52
N ASN A 211 9.11 9.66 -15.30
CA ASN A 211 7.78 10.22 -15.04
C ASN A 211 6.95 10.35 -16.33
N PHE A 212 6.67 9.20 -16.93
CA PHE A 212 6.00 9.09 -18.23
C PHE A 212 4.54 9.53 -18.20
N ASN A 213 3.88 9.45 -17.05
CA ASN A 213 2.44 9.70 -16.93
C ASN A 213 2.11 11.15 -16.54
N GLY A 214 3.13 12.00 -16.23
CA GLY A 214 2.95 13.38 -15.84
C GLY A 214 2.43 13.60 -14.44
N SER A 215 2.66 12.64 -13.53
CA SER A 215 2.37 12.79 -12.10
C SER A 215 3.04 14.05 -11.54
N ILE A 216 2.29 14.83 -10.76
CA ILE A 216 2.85 16.02 -10.10
C ILE A 216 4.04 15.61 -9.23
N ASN A 217 5.14 16.34 -9.33
CA ASN A 217 6.39 16.08 -8.62
C ASN A 217 6.86 14.61 -8.71
N ALA A 218 6.58 13.95 -9.86
CA ALA A 218 6.90 12.56 -10.16
C ALA A 218 6.37 11.53 -9.12
N VAL A 219 5.32 11.85 -8.36
CA VAL A 219 4.77 10.95 -7.35
C VAL A 219 4.30 9.65 -7.99
N ALA A 220 4.88 8.53 -7.59
CA ALA A 220 4.54 7.17 -8.01
C ALA A 220 3.73 6.42 -6.95
N GLY A 221 3.81 6.85 -5.69
CA GLY A 221 3.07 6.27 -4.58
C GLY A 221 3.11 7.12 -3.32
N ILE A 222 2.06 7.02 -2.52
CA ILE A 222 1.91 7.71 -1.23
C ILE A 222 1.53 6.73 -0.12
N CYS A 223 1.76 7.13 1.12
CA CYS A 223 1.20 6.44 2.27
C CYS A 223 0.20 7.33 3.04
N ASP A 224 -0.55 6.70 3.94
CA ASP A 224 -1.39 7.40 4.90
C ASP A 224 -0.57 8.09 6.00
N THR A 225 -1.23 8.80 6.89
CA THR A 225 -0.57 9.51 7.99
C THR A 225 0.15 8.61 8.99
N SER A 226 -0.21 7.33 9.09
CA SER A 226 0.47 6.33 9.92
C SER A 226 1.68 5.69 9.22
N GLY A 227 1.75 5.74 7.89
CA GLY A 227 2.72 5.04 7.06
C GLY A 227 2.39 3.57 6.81
N LEU A 228 1.23 3.08 7.25
CA LEU A 228 0.81 1.68 7.14
C LEU A 228 0.15 1.37 5.80
N VAL A 229 -0.69 2.29 5.29
CA VAL A 229 -1.37 2.13 4.00
C VAL A 229 -0.48 2.67 2.90
N PHE A 230 -0.12 1.84 1.95
CA PHE A 230 0.74 2.20 0.82
C PHE A 230 0.01 2.00 -0.51
N GLY A 231 -0.25 3.08 -1.23
CA GLY A 231 -0.73 3.07 -2.60
C GLY A 231 0.35 3.48 -3.58
N LEU A 232 0.51 2.71 -4.65
CA LEU A 232 1.50 2.97 -5.69
C LEU A 232 1.00 2.52 -7.05
N MET A 233 1.44 3.19 -8.12
CA MET A 233 1.07 2.81 -9.48
C MET A 233 1.91 1.68 -10.06
N PRO A 234 3.23 1.60 -9.79
CA PRO A 234 4.02 0.42 -10.14
C PRO A 234 3.54 -0.87 -9.45
N HIS A 235 3.95 -2.01 -10.00
CA HIS A 235 3.59 -3.35 -9.56
C HIS A 235 4.77 -4.06 -8.88
N PRO A 236 5.04 -3.88 -7.58
CA PRO A 236 6.13 -4.57 -6.89
C PRO A 236 5.91 -6.08 -6.85
N GLU A 237 4.65 -6.55 -6.84
CA GLU A 237 4.28 -7.96 -6.87
C GLU A 237 4.72 -8.68 -8.14
N ARG A 238 5.01 -7.95 -9.20
CA ARG A 238 5.52 -8.49 -10.48
C ARG A 238 7.05 -8.50 -10.57
N PHE A 239 7.73 -8.13 -9.49
CA PHE A 239 9.19 -8.19 -9.40
C PHE A 239 9.66 -8.81 -8.07
N THR A 240 9.36 -10.08 -7.89
CA THR A 240 9.74 -10.87 -6.70
C THR A 240 10.91 -11.81 -6.95
N ARG A 241 11.33 -11.96 -8.20
CA ARG A 241 12.46 -12.81 -8.62
C ARG A 241 13.27 -12.11 -9.71
N TRP A 242 14.58 -12.24 -9.67
CA TRP A 242 15.49 -11.64 -10.67
C TRP A 242 15.18 -12.08 -12.10
N THR A 243 14.68 -13.32 -12.31
CA THR A 243 14.27 -13.81 -13.63
C THR A 243 13.13 -13.05 -14.28
N GLN A 244 12.40 -12.20 -13.51
CA GLN A 244 11.36 -11.33 -14.04
C GLN A 244 11.93 -10.02 -14.59
N HIS A 245 13.16 -9.65 -14.24
CA HIS A 245 13.79 -8.42 -14.73
C HIS A 245 14.06 -8.53 -16.23
N PRO A 246 13.77 -7.50 -17.06
CA PRO A 246 13.88 -7.57 -18.52
C PRO A 246 15.30 -7.85 -19.01
N TRP A 247 16.32 -7.51 -18.23
CA TRP A 247 17.74 -7.72 -18.57
C TRP A 247 18.44 -8.71 -17.64
N TRP A 248 17.70 -9.59 -16.97
CA TRP A 248 18.26 -10.45 -15.93
C TRP A 248 19.46 -11.29 -16.40
N THR A 249 19.47 -11.71 -17.68
CA THR A 249 20.58 -12.48 -18.26
C THR A 249 21.87 -11.66 -18.42
N ARG A 250 21.75 -10.32 -18.49
CA ARG A 250 22.90 -9.40 -18.64
C ARG A 250 23.39 -8.86 -17.30
N LEU A 251 22.61 -9.00 -16.24
CA LEU A 251 23.00 -8.54 -14.92
C LEU A 251 24.08 -9.44 -14.35
N CYS A 252 25.08 -8.85 -13.70
CA CYS A 252 26.13 -9.64 -13.05
C CYS A 252 25.58 -10.40 -11.83
N ALA A 253 26.28 -11.45 -11.42
CA ALA A 253 25.86 -12.28 -10.29
C ALA A 253 25.74 -11.47 -8.98
N HIS A 254 26.62 -10.48 -8.77
CA HIS A 254 26.57 -9.60 -7.61
C HIS A 254 25.27 -8.78 -7.56
N THR A 255 24.84 -8.19 -8.67
CA THR A 255 23.57 -7.45 -8.74
C THR A 255 22.38 -8.34 -8.45
N ARG A 256 22.42 -9.61 -8.90
CA ARG A 256 21.36 -10.60 -8.67
C ARG A 256 21.46 -11.31 -7.33
N SER A 257 22.43 -10.95 -6.49
CA SER A 257 22.54 -11.47 -5.13
C SER A 257 21.60 -10.71 -4.21
N GLY A 258 20.71 -11.42 -3.54
CA GLY A 258 19.74 -10.82 -2.65
C GLY A 258 18.32 -10.67 -3.22
N ASP A 259 17.50 -9.96 -2.49
CA ASP A 259 16.10 -9.75 -2.86
C ASP A 259 15.96 -8.71 -3.97
N THR A 260 14.94 -8.86 -4.79
CA THR A 260 14.55 -7.81 -5.74
C THR A 260 13.88 -6.66 -4.99
N LEU A 261 13.84 -5.48 -5.59
CA LEU A 261 13.16 -4.32 -5.00
C LEU A 261 11.68 -4.65 -4.66
N GLY A 262 10.97 -5.30 -5.58
CA GLY A 262 9.58 -5.69 -5.34
C GLY A 262 9.42 -6.60 -4.13
N LEU A 263 10.23 -7.67 -4.02
CA LEU A 263 10.18 -8.56 -2.85
C LEU A 263 10.58 -7.85 -1.57
N SER A 264 11.57 -6.97 -1.62
CA SER A 264 12.03 -6.20 -0.45
C SER A 264 10.93 -5.33 0.14
N ILE A 265 10.06 -4.72 -0.69
CA ILE A 265 8.89 -3.96 -0.25
C ILE A 265 7.98 -4.83 0.63
N PHE A 266 7.66 -6.05 0.21
CA PHE A 266 6.81 -6.96 0.99
C PHE A 266 7.50 -7.46 2.27
N LYS A 267 8.80 -7.76 2.21
CA LYS A 267 9.58 -8.19 3.38
C LYS A 267 9.65 -7.12 4.46
N GLN A 268 9.70 -5.82 4.10
CA GLN A 268 9.65 -4.75 5.09
C GLN A 268 8.37 -4.79 5.93
N ALA A 269 7.21 -4.98 5.30
CA ALA A 269 5.94 -5.06 6.02
C ALA A 269 5.83 -6.33 6.89
N VAL A 270 6.33 -7.47 6.40
CA VAL A 270 6.39 -8.71 7.18
C VAL A 270 7.27 -8.52 8.41
N ALA A 271 8.48 -7.95 8.25
CA ALA A 271 9.39 -7.66 9.35
C ALA A 271 8.74 -6.70 10.37
N PHE A 272 8.13 -5.61 9.90
CA PHE A 272 7.41 -4.66 10.77
C PHE A 272 6.37 -5.34 11.68
N VAL A 273 5.56 -6.25 11.12
CA VAL A 273 4.54 -6.97 11.92
C VAL A 273 5.17 -7.96 12.88
N CYS A 274 6.25 -8.64 12.48
CA CYS A 274 6.98 -9.57 13.34
C CYS A 274 7.62 -8.86 14.53
N ASP A 275 8.29 -7.73 14.31
CA ASP A 275 8.93 -6.92 15.35
C ASP A 275 7.91 -6.36 16.34
N GLY A 276 6.76 -5.87 15.86
CA GLY A 276 5.67 -5.40 16.70
C GLY A 276 5.08 -6.50 17.59
N LYS A 277 4.95 -7.73 17.08
CA LYS A 277 4.52 -8.89 17.88
C LYS A 277 5.55 -9.26 18.94
N GLN A 278 6.84 -9.23 18.61
CA GLN A 278 7.90 -9.53 19.57
C GLN A 278 7.92 -8.53 20.73
N ALA A 279 7.79 -7.24 20.43
CA ALA A 279 7.73 -6.18 21.46
C ALA A 279 6.53 -6.34 22.41
N GLN A 280 5.37 -6.79 21.89
CA GLN A 280 4.19 -7.07 22.71
C GLN A 280 4.41 -8.29 23.64
N ILE A 281 5.03 -9.36 23.15
CA ILE A 281 5.34 -10.56 23.95
C ILE A 281 6.29 -10.18 25.08
N ASP A 282 7.35 -9.42 24.78
CA ASP A 282 8.35 -9.02 25.76
C ASP A 282 7.75 -8.11 26.84
N SER A 283 6.84 -7.21 26.49
CA SER A 283 6.14 -6.34 27.43
C SER A 283 5.20 -7.13 28.36
N THR A 284 4.48 -8.10 27.83
CA THR A 284 3.57 -8.97 28.61
C THR A 284 4.36 -9.87 29.58
N THR A 285 5.50 -10.40 29.14
CA THR A 285 6.37 -11.23 29.96
C THR A 285 6.97 -10.43 31.12
N ARG A 286 7.40 -9.18 30.88
CA ARG A 286 7.89 -8.28 31.94
C ARG A 286 6.80 -7.91 32.96
N ALA A 287 5.58 -7.62 32.50
CA ALA A 287 4.44 -7.33 33.37
C ALA A 287 4.08 -8.51 34.27
N SER A 288 4.12 -9.73 33.73
CA SER A 288 3.83 -10.97 34.47
C SER A 288 4.94 -11.29 35.51
N ALA A 289 6.21 -10.97 35.21
CA ALA A 289 7.32 -11.13 36.10
C ALA A 289 7.25 -10.20 37.32
N HIS A 290 6.67 -9.01 37.19
CA HIS A 290 6.48 -8.06 38.28
C HIS A 290 5.29 -8.41 39.20
N HIS A 291 4.34 -9.23 38.78
CA HIS A 291 3.21 -9.68 39.61
C HIS A 291 3.54 -10.89 40.50
N ASN A 292 4.64 -11.59 40.25
CA ASN A 292 5.07 -12.77 41.03
C ASN A 292 6.09 -12.44 42.11
N ILE A 293 6.33 -11.16 42.42
CA ILE A 293 7.31 -10.70 43.43
C ILE A 293 6.61 -9.89 44.57
N ILE A 294 5.30 -10.07 44.75
CA ILE A 294 4.60 -9.50 45.92
C ILE A 294 3.98 -10.64 46.72
#